data_8461b0c8d8d1e97a513c3c3b8c0c6f3f
#
_entry.id   8461b0c8d8d1e97a513c3c3b8c0c6f3f
#
_cell.length_a   1.000
_cell.length_b   1.000
_cell.length_c   1.000
_cell.angle_alpha   90.00
_cell.angle_beta   90.00
_cell.angle_gamma   90.00
#
_symmetry.space_group_name_H-M   'P 1'
#
loop_
_entity.id
_entity.type
_entity.pdbx_description
1 polymer ?
#
loop_
_entity_poly.entity_id
_entity_poly.type
_entity_poly.pdbx_seq_one_letter_code
_entity_poly.pdbx_strand_id
1 'polypeptide(L)'
;MTFEYERSPDKIYEQSFSIIRKEADLSSFSNLEEKIAVRMIHALGLIELEKYIQFTPDFVSKVRDALERGARIICDTRMVSEGITKARLPADNEIICTLNDKSVPDIAKRISNTRTAAAIHLWEDYIQDSLIVFGNAPTALFYLLEFLGKRKNLKPAGIIGCPVGFVGAAESKQALIEVKTLNSLVVKGRLGGSAVAVAAVNALAQEKE
;
A
#
# COMPACT_ATOMS: atom_id res chain seq x y z
N MET A 1 18.63 23.31 -28.55
CA MET A 1 17.41 22.54 -28.82
C MET A 1 16.34 22.97 -27.84
N THR A 2 15.15 23.28 -28.30
CA THR A 2 13.99 23.57 -27.44
C THR A 2 12.98 22.45 -27.67
N PHE A 3 12.45 21.86 -26.57
CA PHE A 3 11.41 20.85 -26.64
C PHE A 3 10.08 21.51 -26.27
N GLU A 4 9.00 21.11 -26.94
CA GLU A 4 7.63 21.45 -26.57
C GLU A 4 7.09 20.35 -25.64
N TYR A 5 6.66 20.72 -24.45
CA TYR A 5 6.05 19.83 -23.45
C TYR A 5 5.19 20.65 -22.49
N GLU A 6 4.20 20.00 -21.89
CA GLU A 6 3.40 20.63 -20.83
C GLU A 6 4.27 20.89 -19.58
N ARG A 7 4.17 22.09 -19.02
CA ARG A 7 4.97 22.55 -17.88
C ARG A 7 4.15 22.77 -16.61
N SER A 8 2.82 22.74 -16.73
CA SER A 8 1.93 22.88 -15.59
C SER A 8 1.71 21.52 -14.94
N PRO A 9 2.12 21.31 -13.68
CA PRO A 9 1.86 20.06 -12.96
C PRO A 9 0.38 19.67 -12.95
N ASP A 10 -0.52 20.62 -12.70
CA ASP A 10 -1.96 20.37 -12.63
C ASP A 10 -2.50 19.87 -13.98
N LYS A 11 -2.10 20.49 -15.10
CA LYS A 11 -2.49 20.04 -16.43
C LYS A 11 -1.93 18.68 -16.79
N ILE A 12 -0.71 18.34 -16.34
CA ILE A 12 -0.12 17.02 -16.53
C ILE A 12 -0.96 15.95 -15.83
N TYR A 13 -1.35 16.18 -14.57
CA TYR A 13 -2.22 15.25 -13.83
C TYR A 13 -3.60 15.13 -14.49
N GLU A 14 -4.25 16.26 -14.82
CA GLU A 14 -5.56 16.29 -15.47
C GLU A 14 -5.57 15.49 -16.79
N GLN A 15 -4.59 15.74 -17.66
CA GLN A 15 -4.45 15.03 -18.92
C GLN A 15 -4.19 13.54 -18.72
N SER A 16 -3.25 13.20 -17.82
CA SER A 16 -2.91 11.81 -17.53
C SER A 16 -4.12 11.03 -17.00
N PHE A 17 -4.83 11.58 -16.02
CA PHE A 17 -6.01 10.91 -15.44
C PHE A 17 -7.17 10.83 -16.44
N SER A 18 -7.34 11.83 -17.30
CA SER A 18 -8.32 11.78 -18.39
C SER A 18 -8.01 10.66 -19.40
N ILE A 19 -6.74 10.47 -19.76
CA ILE A 19 -6.30 9.38 -20.64
C ILE A 19 -6.58 8.03 -19.97
N ILE A 20 -6.17 7.86 -18.73
CA ILE A 20 -6.37 6.61 -17.97
C ILE A 20 -7.86 6.25 -17.92
N ARG A 21 -8.75 7.22 -17.61
CA ARG A 21 -10.20 6.99 -17.55
C ARG A 21 -10.84 6.65 -18.90
N LYS A 22 -10.21 7.02 -20.01
CA LYS A 22 -10.68 6.66 -21.35
C LYS A 22 -10.24 5.26 -21.79
N GLU A 23 -9.08 4.80 -21.30
CA GLU A 23 -8.43 3.58 -21.76
C GLU A 23 -8.64 2.40 -20.82
N ALA A 24 -8.78 2.62 -19.49
CA ALA A 24 -8.98 1.59 -18.50
C ALA A 24 -10.46 1.23 -18.32
N ASP A 25 -10.78 -0.03 -18.10
CA ASP A 25 -12.10 -0.47 -17.64
C ASP A 25 -12.20 -0.31 -16.11
N LEU A 26 -12.78 0.79 -15.69
CA LEU A 26 -12.93 1.14 -14.27
C LEU A 26 -14.34 0.80 -13.72
N SER A 27 -15.19 0.13 -14.51
CA SER A 27 -16.60 -0.12 -14.19
C SER A 27 -16.82 -0.98 -12.93
N SER A 28 -15.80 -1.75 -12.52
CA SER A 28 -15.87 -2.61 -11.33
C SER A 28 -15.56 -1.85 -10.02
N PHE A 29 -15.11 -0.60 -10.08
CA PHE A 29 -14.72 0.20 -8.94
C PHE A 29 -15.81 1.19 -8.52
N SER A 30 -15.99 1.38 -7.23
CA SER A 30 -16.74 2.53 -6.72
C SER A 30 -16.00 3.84 -7.01
N ASN A 31 -16.67 4.98 -6.92
CA ASN A 31 -16.07 6.30 -7.21
C ASN A 31 -14.76 6.57 -6.43
N LEU A 32 -14.65 6.11 -5.18
CA LEU A 32 -13.45 6.29 -4.37
C LEU A 32 -12.35 5.29 -4.73
N GLU A 33 -12.72 4.05 -5.03
CA GLU A 33 -11.78 3.02 -5.50
C GLU A 33 -11.21 3.39 -6.88
N GLU A 34 -12.03 3.94 -7.78
CA GLU A 34 -11.59 4.44 -9.09
C GLU A 34 -10.47 5.46 -8.97
N LYS A 35 -10.62 6.47 -8.10
CA LYS A 35 -9.58 7.48 -7.87
C LYS A 35 -8.25 6.86 -7.42
N ILE A 36 -8.33 5.86 -6.55
CA ILE A 36 -7.14 5.13 -6.09
C ILE A 36 -6.53 4.33 -7.24
N ALA A 37 -7.35 3.60 -7.99
CA ALA A 37 -6.91 2.81 -9.14
C ALA A 37 -6.24 3.69 -10.21
N VAL A 38 -6.84 4.83 -10.56
CA VAL A 38 -6.27 5.80 -11.53
C VAL A 38 -4.89 6.27 -11.10
N ARG A 39 -4.68 6.61 -9.82
CA ARG A 39 -3.36 7.00 -9.32
C ARG A 39 -2.36 5.85 -9.34
N MET A 40 -2.80 4.62 -9.05
CA MET A 40 -1.93 3.44 -9.11
C MET A 40 -1.51 3.13 -10.55
N ILE A 41 -2.44 3.23 -11.50
CA ILE A 41 -2.19 3.09 -12.95
C ILE A 41 -1.20 4.17 -13.43
N HIS A 42 -1.43 5.43 -13.05
CA HIS A 42 -0.53 6.53 -13.37
C HIS A 42 0.90 6.28 -12.87
N ALA A 43 1.05 5.77 -11.64
CA ALA A 43 2.36 5.52 -11.04
C ALA A 43 3.19 4.42 -11.75
N LEU A 44 2.53 3.50 -12.45
CA LEU A 44 3.19 2.45 -13.24
C LEU A 44 3.24 2.77 -14.75
N GLY A 45 2.38 3.64 -15.25
CA GLY A 45 2.16 3.82 -16.69
C GLY A 45 1.60 2.56 -17.36
N LEU A 46 0.81 1.77 -16.63
CA LEU A 46 0.28 0.47 -17.08
C LEU A 46 -1.25 0.45 -16.94
N ILE A 47 -1.96 0.59 -18.05
CA ILE A 47 -3.44 0.63 -18.08
C ILE A 47 -4.03 -0.67 -17.54
N GLU A 48 -3.50 -1.82 -17.98
CA GLU A 48 -4.00 -3.15 -17.60
C GLU A 48 -3.89 -3.46 -16.10
N LEU A 49 -3.31 -2.54 -15.31
CA LEU A 49 -3.22 -2.70 -13.86
C LEU A 49 -4.59 -2.84 -13.20
N GLU A 50 -5.66 -2.24 -13.79
CA GLU A 50 -7.03 -2.35 -13.27
C GLU A 50 -7.49 -3.79 -13.07
N LYS A 51 -7.07 -4.73 -13.94
CA LYS A 51 -7.40 -6.16 -13.85
C LYS A 51 -6.84 -6.86 -12.62
N TYR A 52 -5.83 -6.26 -12.02
CA TYR A 52 -5.07 -6.83 -10.90
C TYR A 52 -5.39 -6.16 -9.57
N ILE A 53 -5.99 -4.97 -9.58
CA ILE A 53 -6.37 -4.26 -8.36
C ILE A 53 -7.61 -4.93 -7.77
N GLN A 54 -7.55 -5.23 -6.47
CA GLN A 54 -8.68 -5.77 -5.74
C GLN A 54 -8.79 -5.13 -4.36
N PHE A 55 -9.98 -4.63 -4.05
CA PHE A 55 -10.36 -4.13 -2.73
C PHE A 55 -11.20 -5.17 -1.99
N THR A 56 -11.09 -5.22 -0.68
CA THR A 56 -12.14 -5.81 0.16
C THR A 56 -13.25 -4.79 0.37
N PRO A 57 -14.49 -5.23 0.61
CA PRO A 57 -15.57 -4.32 0.99
C PRO A 57 -15.15 -3.38 2.15
N ASP A 58 -15.58 -2.13 2.11
CA ASP A 58 -15.31 -1.10 3.13
C ASP A 58 -13.83 -0.74 3.36
N PHE A 59 -12.88 -1.28 2.58
CA PHE A 59 -11.46 -0.94 2.75
C PHE A 59 -11.23 0.56 2.72
N VAL A 60 -11.75 1.24 1.69
CA VAL A 60 -11.52 2.68 1.49
C VAL A 60 -12.10 3.51 2.63
N SER A 61 -13.37 3.28 3.01
CA SER A 61 -14.02 4.02 4.08
C SER A 61 -13.30 3.84 5.41
N LYS A 62 -13.04 2.59 5.80
CA LYS A 62 -12.38 2.27 7.09
C LYS A 62 -10.98 2.84 7.19
N VAL A 63 -10.20 2.78 6.09
CA VAL A 63 -8.84 3.32 6.09
C VAL A 63 -8.84 4.84 6.13
N ARG A 64 -9.73 5.49 5.37
CA ARG A 64 -9.87 6.95 5.41
C ARG A 64 -10.27 7.45 6.79
N ASP A 65 -11.31 6.86 7.37
CA ASP A 65 -11.75 7.18 8.73
C ASP A 65 -10.61 7.02 9.76
N ALA A 66 -9.78 5.97 9.61
CA ALA A 66 -8.64 5.77 10.49
C ALA A 66 -7.57 6.84 10.27
N LEU A 67 -7.22 7.16 9.03
CA LEU A 67 -6.24 8.21 8.71
C LEU A 67 -6.70 9.58 9.23
N GLU A 68 -7.97 9.94 9.08
CA GLU A 68 -8.54 11.18 9.61
C GLU A 68 -8.46 11.26 11.15
N ARG A 69 -8.52 10.12 11.84
CA ARG A 69 -8.29 10.03 13.29
C ARG A 69 -6.81 9.96 13.70
N GLY A 70 -5.88 10.16 12.77
CA GLY A 70 -4.45 10.16 13.04
C GLY A 70 -3.81 8.76 13.07
N ALA A 71 -4.41 7.76 12.43
CA ALA A 71 -3.83 6.42 12.36
C ALA A 71 -2.38 6.44 11.84
N ARG A 72 -1.55 5.59 12.42
CA ARG A 72 -0.17 5.37 11.96
C ARG A 72 -0.14 4.65 10.63
N ILE A 73 0.90 4.94 9.84
CA ILE A 73 1.17 4.26 8.58
C ILE A 73 2.47 3.47 8.74
N ILE A 74 2.39 2.15 8.70
CA ILE A 74 3.51 1.25 8.90
C ILE A 74 3.96 0.70 7.54
N CYS A 75 5.23 0.90 7.19
CA CYS A 75 5.78 0.59 5.88
C CYS A 75 6.83 -0.53 5.96
N ASP A 76 6.79 -1.46 5.00
CA ASP A 76 7.75 -2.56 4.90
C ASP A 76 9.17 -2.10 4.53
N THR A 77 9.28 -1.01 3.77
CA THR A 77 10.56 -0.47 3.29
C THR A 77 10.60 1.06 3.32
N ARG A 78 11.81 1.60 3.33
CA ARG A 78 12.03 3.05 3.26
C ARG A 78 11.57 3.66 1.94
N MET A 79 11.61 2.93 0.84
CA MET A 79 11.08 3.42 -0.44
C MET A 79 9.58 3.72 -0.34
N VAL A 80 8.82 2.95 0.43
CA VAL A 80 7.41 3.23 0.70
C VAL A 80 7.27 4.43 1.63
N SER A 81 7.94 4.43 2.78
CA SER A 81 7.80 5.50 3.77
C SER A 81 8.22 6.88 3.25
N GLU A 82 9.31 6.95 2.47
CA GLU A 82 9.80 8.21 1.89
C GLU A 82 8.95 8.71 0.70
N GLY A 83 8.24 7.80 0.02
CA GLY A 83 7.35 8.18 -1.09
C GLY A 83 6.02 8.76 -0.66
N ILE A 84 5.61 8.57 0.59
CA ILE A 84 4.34 9.11 1.10
C ILE A 84 4.46 10.63 1.27
N THR A 85 3.57 11.36 0.63
CA THR A 85 3.53 12.82 0.68
C THR A 85 2.86 13.29 1.96
N LYS A 86 3.65 13.64 2.98
CA LYS A 86 3.14 14.05 4.30
C LYS A 86 2.10 15.18 4.24
N ALA A 87 2.29 16.14 3.33
CA ALA A 87 1.35 17.26 3.15
C ALA A 87 -0.05 16.84 2.64
N ARG A 88 -0.21 15.59 2.20
CA ARG A 88 -1.50 15.03 1.78
C ARG A 88 -2.22 14.31 2.91
N LEU A 89 -1.54 13.98 4.00
CA LEU A 89 -2.14 13.25 5.11
C LEU A 89 -3.15 14.12 5.84
N PRO A 90 -4.33 13.56 6.20
CA PRO A 90 -5.43 14.36 6.75
C PRO A 90 -5.23 14.77 8.21
N ALA A 91 -4.29 14.15 8.89
CA ALA A 91 -3.94 14.41 10.29
C ALA A 91 -2.44 14.27 10.51
N ASP A 92 -1.99 14.35 11.76
CA ASP A 92 -0.59 14.11 12.16
C ASP A 92 -0.28 12.59 12.13
N ASN A 93 -0.45 11.96 10.95
CA ASN A 93 -0.24 10.53 10.78
C ASN A 93 1.26 10.21 10.83
N GLU A 94 1.67 9.49 11.86
CA GLU A 94 3.05 9.01 11.97
C GLU A 94 3.36 7.95 10.92
N ILE A 95 4.46 8.12 10.19
CA ILE A 95 4.94 7.13 9.20
C ILE A 95 6.09 6.36 9.82
N ILE A 96 5.92 5.04 9.96
CA ILE A 96 6.84 4.13 10.64
C ILE A 96 7.46 3.17 9.63
N CYS A 97 8.81 3.06 9.66
CA CYS A 97 9.54 2.01 8.96
C CYS A 97 10.70 1.53 9.84
N THR A 98 10.58 0.35 10.40
CA THR A 98 11.56 -0.24 11.34
C THR A 98 12.63 -1.10 10.68
N LEU A 99 12.66 -1.19 9.33
CA LEU A 99 13.57 -2.09 8.59
C LEU A 99 15.05 -1.90 8.94
N ASN A 100 15.45 -0.68 9.28
CA ASN A 100 16.84 -0.33 9.59
C ASN A 100 17.09 -0.21 11.10
N ASP A 101 16.17 -0.65 11.96
CA ASP A 101 16.42 -0.72 13.38
C ASP A 101 17.60 -1.67 13.68
N LYS A 102 18.42 -1.28 14.66
CA LYS A 102 19.66 -2.01 15.00
C LYS A 102 19.41 -3.44 15.46
N SER A 103 18.24 -3.74 16.00
CA SER A 103 17.85 -5.07 16.48
C SER A 103 17.40 -6.01 15.36
N VAL A 104 16.98 -5.48 14.21
CA VAL A 104 16.41 -6.27 13.10
C VAL A 104 17.35 -7.38 12.59
N PRO A 105 18.67 -7.17 12.41
CA PRO A 105 19.57 -8.26 11.97
C PRO A 105 19.60 -9.44 12.94
N ASP A 106 19.60 -9.20 14.25
CA ASP A 106 19.66 -10.26 15.26
C ASP A 106 18.30 -10.97 15.38
N ILE A 107 17.19 -10.24 15.27
CA ILE A 107 15.85 -10.82 15.20
C ILE A 107 15.76 -11.74 13.96
N ALA A 108 16.22 -11.27 12.79
CA ALA A 108 16.18 -12.04 11.55
C ALA A 108 16.94 -13.38 11.66
N LYS A 109 18.12 -13.37 12.28
CA LYS A 109 18.89 -14.60 12.56
C LYS A 109 18.12 -15.52 13.50
N ARG A 110 17.58 -14.99 14.60
CA ARG A 110 16.83 -15.77 15.61
C ARG A 110 15.61 -16.48 15.04
N ILE A 111 14.86 -15.80 14.14
CA ILE A 111 13.65 -16.35 13.53
C ILE A 111 13.95 -17.08 12.20
N SER A 112 15.22 -17.13 11.75
CA SER A 112 15.64 -17.71 10.48
C SER A 112 14.81 -17.17 9.29
N ASN A 113 14.61 -15.86 9.23
CA ASN A 113 13.79 -15.19 8.20
C ASN A 113 14.45 -13.90 7.69
N THR A 114 13.83 -13.24 6.72
CA THR A 114 14.33 -11.99 6.15
C THR A 114 14.29 -10.84 7.15
N ARG A 115 15.10 -9.80 6.90
CA ARG A 115 15.08 -8.57 7.70
C ARG A 115 13.71 -7.90 7.70
N THR A 116 13.02 -7.90 6.56
CA THR A 116 11.68 -7.31 6.43
C THR A 116 10.64 -8.06 7.26
N ALA A 117 10.71 -9.39 7.33
CA ALA A 117 9.87 -10.19 8.23
C ALA A 117 10.23 -9.93 9.70
N ALA A 118 11.52 -9.84 10.02
CA ALA A 118 12.00 -9.55 11.37
C ALA A 118 11.56 -8.18 11.89
N ALA A 119 11.50 -7.17 11.02
CA ALA A 119 11.05 -5.83 11.36
C ALA A 119 9.62 -5.79 11.95
N ILE A 120 8.77 -6.76 11.59
CA ILE A 120 7.39 -6.86 12.09
C ILE A 120 7.32 -7.09 13.61
N HIS A 121 8.36 -7.68 14.21
CA HIS A 121 8.43 -7.82 15.67
C HIS A 121 8.39 -6.48 16.41
N LEU A 122 8.80 -5.40 15.73
CA LEU A 122 8.81 -4.05 16.29
C LEU A 122 7.50 -3.30 16.04
N TRP A 123 6.51 -3.95 15.43
CA TRP A 123 5.24 -3.31 15.07
C TRP A 123 4.13 -3.53 16.09
N GLU A 124 4.28 -4.44 17.04
CA GLU A 124 3.20 -4.91 17.92
C GLU A 124 2.40 -3.77 18.56
N ASP A 125 3.09 -2.74 19.08
CA ASP A 125 2.47 -1.57 19.72
C ASP A 125 1.88 -0.56 18.72
N TYR A 126 2.10 -0.75 17.43
CA TYR A 126 1.68 0.20 16.38
C TYR A 126 0.58 -0.34 15.46
N ILE A 127 0.33 -1.66 15.46
CA ILE A 127 -0.59 -2.33 14.52
C ILE A 127 -2.03 -1.91 14.71
N GLN A 128 -2.47 -1.75 15.96
CA GLN A 128 -3.88 -1.48 16.24
C GLN A 128 -4.34 -0.20 15.52
N ASP A 129 -5.41 -0.34 14.72
CA ASP A 129 -6.04 0.73 13.92
C ASP A 129 -5.10 1.44 12.92
N SER A 130 -3.93 0.86 12.60
CA SER A 130 -2.96 1.39 11.65
C SER A 130 -3.29 1.03 10.19
N LEU A 131 -2.72 1.78 9.25
CA LEU A 131 -2.59 1.37 7.85
C LEU A 131 -1.23 0.70 7.66
N ILE A 132 -1.21 -0.57 7.25
CA ILE A 132 0.04 -1.30 6.96
C ILE A 132 0.25 -1.38 5.45
N VAL A 133 1.48 -1.06 5.00
CA VAL A 133 1.78 -0.90 3.58
C VAL A 133 2.97 -1.76 3.18
N PHE A 134 2.73 -2.73 2.30
CA PHE A 134 3.75 -3.57 1.67
C PHE A 134 3.93 -3.17 0.22
N GLY A 135 5.10 -2.64 -0.11
CA GLY A 135 5.48 -2.29 -1.47
C GLY A 135 6.56 -3.19 -2.07
N ASN A 136 7.21 -4.03 -1.26
CA ASN A 136 8.36 -4.81 -1.73
C ASN A 136 8.38 -6.27 -1.26
N ALA A 137 8.17 -6.55 0.03
CA ALA A 137 8.59 -7.79 0.66
C ALA A 137 7.47 -8.83 0.84
N PRO A 138 7.38 -9.87 -0.02
CA PRO A 138 6.42 -10.96 0.15
C PRO A 138 6.58 -11.70 1.49
N THR A 139 7.81 -11.93 1.92
CA THR A 139 8.12 -12.61 3.19
C THR A 139 7.59 -11.86 4.40
N ALA A 140 7.62 -10.53 4.36
CA ALA A 140 7.05 -9.71 5.42
C ALA A 140 5.53 -9.79 5.44
N LEU A 141 4.85 -9.80 4.27
CA LEU A 141 3.42 -9.94 4.21
C LEU A 141 2.97 -11.31 4.78
N PHE A 142 3.60 -12.40 4.38
CA PHE A 142 3.32 -13.73 4.99
C PHE A 142 3.52 -13.70 6.50
N TYR A 143 4.65 -13.14 6.96
CA TYR A 143 4.97 -13.11 8.37
C TYR A 143 3.96 -12.27 9.18
N LEU A 144 3.47 -11.15 8.61
CA LEU A 144 2.41 -10.37 9.25
C LEU A 144 1.13 -11.20 9.42
N LEU A 145 0.72 -11.96 8.40
CA LEU A 145 -0.49 -12.80 8.49
C LEU A 145 -0.37 -13.86 9.57
N GLU A 146 0.80 -14.52 9.67
CA GLU A 146 1.09 -15.48 10.76
C GLU A 146 1.11 -14.79 12.14
N PHE A 147 1.68 -13.59 12.21
CA PHE A 147 1.77 -12.80 13.43
C PHE A 147 0.38 -12.41 13.95
N LEU A 148 -0.48 -11.89 13.07
CA LEU A 148 -1.87 -11.53 13.39
C LEU A 148 -2.73 -12.77 13.71
N GLY A 149 -2.49 -13.88 13.04
CA GLY A 149 -3.17 -15.14 13.31
C GLY A 149 -3.00 -15.62 14.76
N LYS A 150 -1.86 -15.31 15.38
CA LYS A 150 -1.55 -15.60 16.78
C LYS A 150 -2.03 -14.52 17.76
N ARG A 151 -2.44 -13.35 17.28
CA ARG A 151 -2.82 -12.16 18.06
C ARG A 151 -4.17 -11.59 17.61
N LYS A 152 -5.22 -12.36 17.82
CA LYS A 152 -6.58 -12.06 17.34
C LYS A 152 -7.16 -10.73 17.83
N ASN A 153 -6.59 -10.14 18.86
CA ASN A 153 -6.96 -8.83 19.39
C ASN A 153 -6.31 -7.65 18.63
N LEU A 154 -5.28 -7.88 17.83
CA LEU A 154 -4.64 -6.85 17.02
C LEU A 154 -5.30 -6.78 15.64
N LYS A 155 -5.83 -5.60 15.29
CA LYS A 155 -6.51 -5.37 14.01
C LYS A 155 -6.05 -4.06 13.41
N PRO A 156 -5.31 -4.10 12.28
CA PRO A 156 -5.07 -2.90 11.49
C PRO A 156 -6.37 -2.40 10.86
N ALA A 157 -6.48 -1.11 10.60
CA ALA A 157 -7.60 -0.52 9.84
C ALA A 157 -7.62 -1.07 8.41
N GLY A 158 -6.44 -1.26 7.81
CA GLY A 158 -6.31 -1.88 6.51
C GLY A 158 -4.88 -2.25 6.16
N ILE A 159 -4.73 -3.08 5.12
CA ILE A 159 -3.44 -3.53 4.59
C ILE A 159 -3.39 -3.26 3.09
N ILE A 160 -2.38 -2.52 2.64
CA ILE A 160 -2.04 -2.39 1.22
C ILE A 160 -1.00 -3.46 0.90
N GLY A 161 -1.38 -4.47 0.11
CA GLY A 161 -0.57 -5.59 -0.30
C GLY A 161 -0.10 -5.46 -1.75
N CYS A 162 1.02 -4.77 -1.98
CA CYS A 162 1.62 -4.58 -3.29
C CYS A 162 3.06 -5.11 -3.40
N PRO A 163 3.47 -6.20 -2.69
CA PRO A 163 4.79 -6.74 -2.92
C PRO A 163 4.94 -7.17 -4.38
N VAL A 164 6.12 -6.90 -4.96
CA VAL A 164 6.44 -7.19 -6.37
C VAL A 164 7.46 -8.32 -6.45
N GLY A 165 7.35 -9.16 -7.46
CA GLY A 165 8.40 -10.15 -7.74
C GLY A 165 7.90 -11.50 -8.19
N PHE A 166 8.86 -12.45 -8.25
CA PHE A 166 8.67 -13.77 -8.82
C PHE A 166 8.58 -14.90 -7.79
N VAL A 167 9.00 -14.64 -6.55
CA VAL A 167 9.01 -15.64 -5.46
C VAL A 167 8.16 -15.13 -4.31
N GLY A 168 7.01 -15.76 -4.08
CA GLY A 168 6.11 -15.46 -2.98
C GLY A 168 5.24 -14.20 -3.15
N ALA A 169 5.45 -13.38 -4.21
CA ALA A 169 4.70 -12.13 -4.38
C ALA A 169 3.22 -12.39 -4.67
N ALA A 170 2.91 -13.26 -5.61
CA ALA A 170 1.52 -13.62 -5.92
C ALA A 170 0.87 -14.36 -4.75
N GLU A 171 1.58 -15.31 -4.16
CA GLU A 171 1.11 -16.19 -3.10
C GLU A 171 0.84 -15.42 -1.80
N SER A 172 1.69 -14.47 -1.42
CA SER A 172 1.49 -13.65 -0.22
C SER A 172 0.25 -12.75 -0.31
N LYS A 173 -0.01 -12.20 -1.50
CA LYS A 173 -1.20 -11.38 -1.77
C LYS A 173 -2.47 -12.23 -1.82
N GLN A 174 -2.38 -13.43 -2.39
CA GLN A 174 -3.48 -14.38 -2.38
C GLN A 174 -3.83 -14.79 -0.94
N ALA A 175 -2.81 -15.07 -0.12
CA ALA A 175 -3.02 -15.37 1.31
C ALA A 175 -3.71 -14.21 2.04
N LEU A 176 -3.34 -12.95 1.75
CA LEU A 176 -4.02 -11.77 2.33
C LEU A 176 -5.50 -11.70 1.90
N ILE A 177 -5.82 -11.94 0.63
CA ILE A 177 -7.20 -11.95 0.11
C ILE A 177 -8.06 -13.00 0.81
N GLU A 178 -7.47 -14.14 1.17
CA GLU A 178 -8.18 -15.26 1.81
C GLU A 178 -8.50 -14.99 3.28
N VAL A 179 -7.79 -14.10 3.95
CA VAL A 179 -8.09 -13.70 5.33
C VAL A 179 -9.24 -12.69 5.37
N LYS A 180 -10.47 -13.18 5.33
CA LYS A 180 -11.71 -12.37 5.24
C LYS A 180 -11.94 -11.39 6.40
N THR A 181 -11.21 -11.52 7.50
CA THR A 181 -11.32 -10.63 8.67
C THR A 181 -10.45 -9.37 8.57
N LEU A 182 -9.61 -9.28 7.54
CA LEU A 182 -8.73 -8.14 7.28
C LEU A 182 -9.25 -7.31 6.10
N ASN A 183 -9.26 -5.99 6.25
CA ASN A 183 -9.52 -5.10 5.13
C ASN A 183 -8.25 -4.93 4.31
N SER A 184 -8.33 -5.08 3.00
CA SER A 184 -7.15 -4.99 2.15
C SER A 184 -7.41 -4.39 0.77
N LEU A 185 -6.36 -3.76 0.25
CA LEU A 185 -6.16 -3.44 -1.15
C LEU A 185 -4.95 -4.22 -1.64
N VAL A 186 -5.08 -4.98 -2.70
CA VAL A 186 -3.97 -5.75 -3.28
C VAL A 186 -3.83 -5.51 -4.78
N VAL A 187 -2.61 -5.67 -5.28
CA VAL A 187 -2.32 -5.84 -6.70
C VAL A 187 -1.97 -7.31 -6.93
N LYS A 188 -2.88 -8.08 -7.48
CA LYS A 188 -2.74 -9.54 -7.68
C LYS A 188 -1.53 -9.90 -8.56
N GLY A 189 -1.10 -11.16 -8.46
CA GLY A 189 -0.02 -11.70 -9.29
C GLY A 189 1.36 -11.15 -8.94
N ARG A 190 2.23 -10.99 -9.92
CA ARG A 190 3.62 -10.53 -9.74
C ARG A 190 3.78 -9.02 -9.71
N LEU A 191 2.78 -8.28 -10.22
CA LEU A 191 2.78 -6.82 -10.27
C LEU A 191 2.68 -6.20 -8.87
N GLY A 192 3.18 -4.99 -8.75
CA GLY A 192 3.21 -4.24 -7.49
C GLY A 192 4.40 -3.29 -7.46
N GLY A 193 4.92 -3.05 -6.27
CA GLY A 193 6.10 -2.20 -6.06
C GLY A 193 5.82 -1.01 -5.15
N SER A 194 6.89 -0.41 -4.64
CA SER A 194 6.80 0.71 -3.70
C SER A 194 6.06 1.91 -4.30
N ALA A 195 6.26 2.22 -5.59
CA ALA A 195 5.58 3.35 -6.24
C ALA A 195 4.06 3.17 -6.27
N VAL A 196 3.58 1.96 -6.58
CA VAL A 196 2.14 1.63 -6.60
C VAL A 196 1.54 1.68 -5.20
N ALA A 197 2.24 1.13 -4.21
CA ALA A 197 1.80 1.16 -2.82
C ALA A 197 1.69 2.60 -2.30
N VAL A 198 2.69 3.43 -2.60
CA VAL A 198 2.70 4.86 -2.27
C VAL A 198 1.58 5.61 -2.98
N ALA A 199 1.34 5.33 -4.26
CA ALA A 199 0.25 5.95 -5.01
C ALA A 199 -1.12 5.67 -4.36
N ALA A 200 -1.34 4.43 -3.90
CA ALA A 200 -2.54 4.06 -3.16
C ALA A 200 -2.69 4.84 -1.85
N VAL A 201 -1.61 4.95 -1.04
CA VAL A 201 -1.63 5.75 0.20
C VAL A 201 -1.94 7.21 -0.09
N ASN A 202 -1.24 7.83 -1.05
CA ASN A 202 -1.42 9.23 -1.39
C ASN A 202 -2.82 9.54 -1.97
N ALA A 203 -3.47 8.55 -2.62
CA ALA A 203 -4.84 8.67 -3.08
C ALA A 203 -5.86 8.53 -1.94
N LEU A 204 -5.61 7.64 -0.98
CA LEU A 204 -6.45 7.47 0.22
C LEU A 204 -6.41 8.71 1.12
N ALA A 205 -5.27 9.38 1.20
CA ALA A 205 -5.02 10.49 2.10
C ALA A 205 -5.78 11.78 1.74
N GLN A 206 -6.18 11.95 0.47
CA GLN A 206 -6.91 13.14 0.00
C GLN A 206 -8.07 12.76 -0.91
N GLU A 207 -9.19 13.52 -0.80
CA GLU A 207 -10.32 13.41 -1.75
C GLU A 207 -10.01 14.08 -3.09
N LYS A 208 -9.21 15.14 -3.06
CA LYS A 208 -8.83 15.88 -4.28
C LYS A 208 -7.73 15.13 -5.01
N GLU A 209 -7.97 14.88 -6.29
CA GLU A 209 -6.98 14.33 -7.21
C GLU A 209 -5.80 15.26 -7.45
#